data_5e67d199abf8e4100e44c7d463c261b2
#
_entry.id   5e67d199abf8e4100e44c7d463c261b2
#
_cell.length_a   1.000
_cell.length_b   1.000
_cell.length_c   1.000
_cell.angle_alpha   90.00
_cell.angle_beta   90.00
_cell.angle_gamma   90.00
#
_symmetry.space_group_name_H-M   'P 1'
#
loop_
_entity.id
_entity.type
_entity.pdbx_description
1 polymer ?
#
loop_
_entity_poly.entity_id
_entity_poly.type
_entity_poly.pdbx_seq_one_letter_code
_entity_poly.pdbx_strand_id
1 'polypeptide(L)'
;VAAACSLCSCSQQQPVTVTVANPLAIDRSGEMVEVSMAEISSKLQLPDTAQVIVLDENDLEVPYQVTYNDMLIFPTSVKASSTATYTIKPGNPKPVDVISCGRVYPERVDDIAWENDRAAYRAYGPALQATGEKAYGYDVFTKRVPEPVVEDRYDGELNRNISYHVDHGNGMDVYAVGPTLGGGAAALFPDSTIAYPYCWKECEVLDNGPLRFTAKLVYNPLVIKGDSNVVETRVISLDKGSQLNKTVISYTDLKEVTPIVAGIVIHKENPTGYSFDSNAGYIAYADSTQNPRNNNGVIYVGAVFPASLNAAKAQLFPEAERKEHGGALGHVLGISDYEPGTEYVYYWGSGWSKYGFAADTEWTKYLENFAQQVRNPLTVTVK
;
A
#
# COMPACT_ATOMS: atom_id res chain seq x y z
N VAL A 1 8.89 46.23 -54.40
CA VAL A 1 8.87 44.89 -53.85
C VAL A 1 8.91 45.04 -52.33
N ALA A 2 7.76 44.95 -51.64
CA ALA A 2 7.66 45.03 -50.18
C ALA A 2 7.74 43.60 -49.66
N ALA A 3 8.76 43.28 -48.87
CA ALA A 3 8.88 42.02 -48.15
C ALA A 3 8.01 42.07 -46.90
N ALA A 4 6.96 41.28 -46.85
CA ALA A 4 6.17 41.07 -45.64
C ALA A 4 6.95 40.12 -44.73
N CYS A 5 7.54 40.61 -43.64
CA CYS A 5 8.00 39.77 -42.53
C CYS A 5 6.80 39.24 -41.77
N SER A 6 6.51 37.97 -41.97
CA SER A 6 5.56 37.22 -41.15
C SER A 6 6.18 36.99 -39.75
N LEU A 7 5.76 37.79 -38.78
CA LEU A 7 6.07 37.55 -37.37
C LEU A 7 5.33 36.30 -36.94
N CYS A 8 6.02 35.16 -36.91
CA CYS A 8 5.55 33.98 -36.18
C CYS A 8 5.50 34.36 -34.69
N SER A 9 4.31 34.71 -34.23
CA SER A 9 4.03 34.82 -32.78
C SER A 9 4.14 33.43 -32.20
N CYS A 10 5.26 33.08 -31.60
CA CYS A 10 5.37 31.96 -30.69
C CYS A 10 4.47 32.28 -29.49
N SER A 11 3.24 31.83 -29.50
CA SER A 11 2.43 31.84 -28.28
C SER A 11 3.17 31.02 -27.24
N GLN A 12 3.78 31.68 -26.25
CA GLN A 12 4.31 30.97 -25.10
C GLN A 12 3.14 30.19 -24.48
N GLN A 13 3.23 28.89 -24.49
CA GLN A 13 2.28 28.02 -23.81
C GLN A 13 2.25 28.39 -22.33
N GLN A 14 1.10 28.77 -21.81
CA GLN A 14 0.95 29.10 -20.39
C GLN A 14 1.18 27.82 -19.59
N PRO A 15 2.01 27.86 -18.55
CA PRO A 15 2.21 26.71 -17.68
C PRO A 15 0.91 26.39 -16.92
N VAL A 16 0.74 25.12 -16.54
CA VAL A 16 -0.33 24.67 -15.67
C VAL A 16 0.07 24.90 -14.23
N THR A 17 -0.78 25.57 -13.48
CA THR A 17 -0.61 25.75 -12.02
C THR A 17 -1.44 24.74 -11.26
N VAL A 18 -0.79 23.99 -10.36
CA VAL A 18 -1.45 23.04 -9.44
C VAL A 18 -1.36 23.61 -8.03
N THR A 19 -2.50 23.89 -7.43
CA THR A 19 -2.60 24.34 -6.03
C THR A 19 -3.09 23.19 -5.18
N VAL A 20 -2.36 22.89 -4.10
CA VAL A 20 -2.64 21.80 -3.16
C VAL A 20 -2.93 22.40 -1.81
N ALA A 21 -4.17 22.27 -1.31
CA ALA A 21 -4.60 22.79 -0.02
C ALA A 21 -4.71 21.67 1.02
N ASN A 22 -4.17 21.93 2.21
CA ASN A 22 -4.28 21.07 3.38
C ASN A 22 -5.37 21.58 4.32
N PRO A 23 -6.51 20.89 4.44
CA PRO A 23 -7.60 21.32 5.31
C PRO A 23 -7.32 21.03 6.81
N LEU A 24 -6.32 20.22 7.13
CA LEU A 24 -6.03 19.81 8.49
C LEU A 24 -5.07 20.75 9.23
N ALA A 25 -5.20 20.80 10.55
CA ALA A 25 -4.30 21.53 11.44
C ALA A 25 -3.01 20.73 11.80
N ILE A 26 -2.60 19.79 10.93
CA ILE A 26 -1.36 19.03 11.02
C ILE A 26 -0.58 19.17 9.72
N ASP A 27 0.75 19.19 9.81
CA ASP A 27 1.61 19.19 8.62
C ASP A 27 1.46 17.85 7.86
N ARG A 28 1.47 17.93 6.53
CA ARG A 28 1.48 16.77 5.63
C ARG A 28 2.77 16.78 4.83
N SER A 29 3.46 15.66 4.76
CA SER A 29 4.75 15.57 4.11
C SER A 29 4.90 14.29 3.31
N GLY A 30 5.39 14.42 2.07
CA GLY A 30 5.65 13.28 1.18
C GLY A 30 4.39 12.61 0.65
N GLU A 31 3.24 13.23 0.78
CA GLU A 31 1.97 12.68 0.26
C GLU A 31 1.89 12.87 -1.25
N MET A 32 1.42 11.86 -1.97
CA MET A 32 1.29 11.92 -3.42
C MET A 32 0.08 12.74 -3.83
N VAL A 33 0.31 13.73 -4.68
CA VAL A 33 -0.72 14.47 -5.42
C VAL A 33 -0.95 13.74 -6.73
N GLU A 34 -2.20 13.62 -7.15
CA GLU A 34 -2.60 13.00 -8.42
C GLU A 34 -3.29 14.03 -9.30
N VAL A 35 -2.81 14.21 -10.54
CA VAL A 35 -3.39 15.11 -11.54
C VAL A 35 -3.55 14.36 -12.86
N SER A 36 -4.71 14.51 -13.51
CA SER A 36 -4.95 13.87 -14.80
C SER A 36 -3.98 14.35 -15.88
N MET A 37 -3.26 13.43 -16.53
CA MET A 37 -2.42 13.75 -17.69
C MET A 37 -3.23 14.31 -18.85
N ALA A 38 -4.45 13.80 -19.04
CA ALA A 38 -5.36 14.34 -20.08
C ALA A 38 -5.69 15.82 -19.80
N GLU A 39 -5.92 16.21 -18.55
CA GLU A 39 -6.15 17.62 -18.19
C GLU A 39 -4.91 18.48 -18.41
N ILE A 40 -3.72 18.01 -18.00
CA ILE A 40 -2.45 18.70 -18.22
C ILE A 40 -2.19 18.88 -19.71
N SER A 41 -2.28 17.81 -20.50
CA SER A 41 -2.03 17.82 -21.95
C SER A 41 -2.99 18.76 -22.68
N SER A 42 -4.26 18.77 -22.29
CA SER A 42 -5.27 19.69 -22.87
C SER A 42 -4.94 21.14 -22.60
N LYS A 43 -4.54 21.48 -21.35
CA LYS A 43 -4.19 22.87 -20.97
C LYS A 43 -2.89 23.35 -21.63
N LEU A 44 -1.89 22.49 -21.72
CA LEU A 44 -0.60 22.78 -22.33
C LEU A 44 -0.61 22.63 -23.86
N GLN A 45 -1.70 22.12 -24.45
CA GLN A 45 -1.79 21.82 -25.88
C GLN A 45 -0.58 20.96 -26.36
N LEU A 46 -0.24 19.93 -25.57
CA LEU A 46 0.90 19.07 -25.83
C LEU A 46 0.53 17.95 -26.79
N PRO A 47 1.44 17.51 -27.67
CA PRO A 47 1.31 16.22 -28.34
C PRO A 47 1.53 15.08 -27.33
N ASP A 48 0.94 13.92 -27.60
CA ASP A 48 0.95 12.73 -26.71
C ASP A 48 2.35 12.26 -26.29
N THR A 49 3.39 12.63 -27.04
CA THR A 49 4.79 12.27 -26.78
C THR A 49 5.58 13.30 -26.01
N ALA A 50 4.97 14.44 -25.67
CA ALA A 50 5.68 15.53 -25.00
C ALA A 50 5.91 15.18 -23.51
N GLN A 51 7.11 15.49 -23.04
CA GLN A 51 7.46 15.40 -21.63
C GLN A 51 7.19 16.73 -20.91
N VAL A 52 6.92 16.64 -19.63
CA VAL A 52 6.72 17.78 -18.74
C VAL A 52 7.74 17.76 -17.61
N ILE A 53 7.90 18.88 -16.94
CA ILE A 53 8.57 18.98 -15.66
C ILE A 53 7.60 19.57 -14.64
N VAL A 54 7.72 19.15 -13.39
CA VAL A 54 6.99 19.67 -12.24
C VAL A 54 7.95 20.49 -11.41
N LEU A 55 7.60 21.73 -11.12
CA LEU A 55 8.40 22.65 -10.30
C LEU A 55 7.62 23.05 -9.05
N ASP A 56 8.30 23.15 -7.93
CA ASP A 56 7.76 23.72 -6.70
C ASP A 56 7.75 25.28 -6.74
N GLU A 57 7.33 25.90 -5.65
CA GLU A 57 7.26 27.36 -5.51
C GLU A 57 8.63 28.08 -5.56
N ASN A 58 9.73 27.34 -5.46
CA ASN A 58 11.10 27.82 -5.54
C ASN A 58 11.75 27.52 -6.91
N ASP A 59 10.96 27.12 -7.91
CA ASP A 59 11.43 26.64 -9.22
C ASP A 59 12.34 25.40 -9.15
N LEU A 60 12.27 24.61 -8.05
CA LEU A 60 12.99 23.36 -7.94
C LEU A 60 12.16 22.23 -8.56
N GLU A 61 12.83 21.39 -9.33
CA GLU A 61 12.18 20.25 -9.99
C GLU A 61 11.79 19.20 -8.98
N VAL A 62 10.51 18.81 -9.01
CA VAL A 62 9.93 17.74 -8.20
C VAL A 62 9.81 16.48 -9.06
N PRO A 63 10.28 15.31 -8.57
CA PRO A 63 10.13 14.07 -9.31
C PRO A 63 8.65 13.71 -9.49
N TYR A 64 8.29 13.15 -10.63
CA TYR A 64 6.94 12.66 -10.89
C TYR A 64 6.96 11.28 -11.57
N GLN A 65 5.80 10.64 -11.58
CA GLN A 65 5.52 9.42 -12.32
C GLN A 65 4.17 9.54 -12.99
N VAL A 66 4.03 9.00 -14.20
CA VAL A 66 2.71 8.77 -14.81
C VAL A 66 2.30 7.34 -14.52
N THR A 67 1.13 7.15 -13.94
CA THR A 67 0.62 5.85 -13.51
C THR A 67 -0.18 5.15 -14.62
N TYR A 68 -0.46 3.86 -14.45
CA TYR A 68 -1.21 3.02 -15.42
C TYR A 68 -2.58 3.58 -15.82
N ASN A 69 -3.21 4.37 -14.95
CA ASN A 69 -4.50 5.01 -15.20
C ASN A 69 -4.38 6.49 -15.61
N ASP A 70 -3.24 6.84 -16.20
CA ASP A 70 -2.97 8.15 -16.80
C ASP A 70 -3.03 9.34 -15.81
N MET A 71 -2.60 9.09 -14.57
CA MET A 71 -2.42 10.14 -13.56
C MET A 71 -0.94 10.49 -13.44
N LEU A 72 -0.63 11.79 -13.49
CA LEU A 72 0.68 12.30 -13.08
C LEU A 72 0.67 12.44 -11.56
N ILE A 73 1.57 11.71 -10.89
CA ILE A 73 1.72 11.78 -9.44
C ILE A 73 3.06 12.40 -9.06
N PHE A 74 3.08 13.20 -8.00
CA PHE A 74 4.30 13.79 -7.43
C PHE A 74 4.14 14.01 -5.92
N PRO A 75 5.24 13.94 -5.13
CA PRO A 75 5.19 14.17 -3.69
C PRO A 75 4.99 15.65 -3.37
N THR A 76 4.15 15.94 -2.39
CA THR A 76 3.92 17.27 -1.85
C THR A 76 4.22 17.33 -0.36
N SER A 77 4.55 18.51 0.13
CA SER A 77 4.60 18.84 1.56
C SER A 77 3.82 20.12 1.78
N VAL A 78 2.77 20.06 2.60
CA VAL A 78 1.87 21.18 2.86
C VAL A 78 1.72 21.40 4.35
N LYS A 79 2.04 22.61 4.83
CA LYS A 79 1.87 22.97 6.23
C LYS A 79 0.41 22.90 6.68
N ALA A 80 0.20 22.81 7.98
CA ALA A 80 -1.12 22.85 8.60
C ALA A 80 -1.95 24.04 8.10
N SER A 81 -3.19 23.77 7.67
CA SER A 81 -4.17 24.77 7.21
C SER A 81 -3.60 25.73 6.13
N SER A 82 -2.76 25.23 5.23
CA SER A 82 -1.97 25.99 4.28
C SER A 82 -2.13 25.44 2.85
N THR A 83 -1.48 26.09 1.89
CA THR A 83 -1.43 25.67 0.49
C THR A 83 0.02 25.59 0.00
N ALA A 84 0.27 24.67 -0.94
CA ALA A 84 1.48 24.63 -1.74
C ALA A 84 1.10 24.78 -3.22
N THR A 85 1.99 25.34 -4.01
CA THR A 85 1.76 25.59 -5.44
C THR A 85 2.85 24.95 -6.26
N TYR A 86 2.46 24.32 -7.35
CA TYR A 86 3.35 23.68 -8.31
C TYR A 86 3.08 24.20 -9.71
N THR A 87 4.11 24.19 -10.53
CA THR A 87 4.03 24.57 -11.94
C THR A 87 4.39 23.38 -12.81
N ILE A 88 3.50 23.01 -13.73
CA ILE A 88 3.75 21.96 -14.73
C ILE A 88 3.91 22.65 -16.09
N LYS A 89 5.01 22.38 -16.77
CA LYS A 89 5.31 22.93 -18.08
C LYS A 89 6.07 21.93 -18.95
N PRO A 90 6.10 22.13 -20.28
CA PRO A 90 6.92 21.33 -21.18
C PRO A 90 8.39 21.33 -20.75
N GLY A 91 9.05 20.18 -20.79
CA GLY A 91 10.45 20.05 -20.44
C GLY A 91 10.90 18.60 -20.33
N ASN A 92 12.20 18.37 -20.24
CA ASN A 92 12.79 17.06 -20.07
C ASN A 92 13.05 16.82 -18.58
N PRO A 93 12.33 15.89 -17.93
CA PRO A 93 12.51 15.62 -16.50
C PRO A 93 13.89 15.00 -16.22
N LYS A 94 14.42 15.29 -15.05
CA LYS A 94 15.62 14.60 -14.55
C LYS A 94 15.33 13.14 -14.30
N PRO A 95 16.33 12.23 -14.48
CA PRO A 95 16.20 10.85 -14.07
C PRO A 95 15.87 10.74 -12.59
N VAL A 96 15.00 9.78 -12.23
CA VAL A 96 14.60 9.49 -10.85
C VAL A 96 14.91 8.03 -10.56
N ASP A 97 15.54 7.77 -9.43
CA ASP A 97 15.81 6.40 -8.97
C ASP A 97 14.50 5.67 -8.66
N VAL A 98 14.40 4.42 -9.09
CA VAL A 98 13.26 3.56 -8.81
C VAL A 98 13.35 3.12 -7.36
N ILE A 99 12.37 3.52 -6.56
CA ILE A 99 12.30 3.23 -5.12
C ILE A 99 11.08 2.36 -4.78
N SER A 100 9.91 2.66 -5.38
CA SER A 100 8.71 1.85 -5.20
C SER A 100 8.61 0.83 -6.34
N CYS A 101 8.98 -0.42 -6.07
CA CYS A 101 9.12 -1.45 -7.10
C CYS A 101 8.76 -2.84 -6.58
N GLY A 102 8.56 -3.76 -7.51
CA GLY A 102 8.27 -5.16 -7.20
C GLY A 102 8.07 -5.99 -8.45
N ARG A 103 8.00 -7.29 -8.29
CA ARG A 103 7.69 -8.23 -9.36
C ARG A 103 7.16 -9.56 -8.81
N VAL A 104 6.67 -10.39 -9.69
CA VAL A 104 6.45 -11.81 -9.38
C VAL A 104 7.80 -12.53 -9.40
N TYR A 105 8.00 -13.44 -8.46
CA TYR A 105 9.18 -14.28 -8.27
C TYR A 105 8.83 -15.76 -8.48
N PRO A 106 8.81 -16.28 -9.73
CA PRO A 106 8.53 -17.69 -9.98
C PRO A 106 9.54 -18.60 -9.28
N GLU A 107 10.79 -18.15 -9.16
CA GLU A 107 11.86 -18.83 -8.46
C GLU A 107 11.61 -18.98 -6.94
N ARG A 108 10.68 -18.20 -6.37
CA ARG A 108 10.24 -18.25 -4.98
C ARG A 108 8.74 -18.57 -4.91
N VAL A 109 8.36 -19.69 -5.49
CA VAL A 109 7.00 -20.30 -5.53
C VAL A 109 5.89 -19.31 -5.91
N ASP A 110 6.16 -18.48 -6.93
CA ASP A 110 5.27 -17.47 -7.48
C ASP A 110 4.89 -16.36 -6.48
N ASP A 111 5.73 -16.05 -5.48
CA ASP A 111 5.47 -14.88 -4.65
C ASP A 111 5.43 -13.62 -5.52
N ILE A 112 4.50 -12.70 -5.25
CA ILE A 112 4.69 -11.31 -5.61
C ILE A 112 5.26 -10.58 -4.39
N ALA A 113 6.39 -9.91 -4.56
CA ALA A 113 6.98 -9.06 -3.52
C ALA A 113 7.24 -7.67 -4.07
N TRP A 114 7.02 -6.67 -3.23
CA TRP A 114 7.19 -5.26 -3.56
C TRP A 114 7.66 -4.47 -2.35
N GLU A 115 8.24 -3.32 -2.62
CA GLU A 115 8.85 -2.49 -1.61
C GLU A 115 8.83 -1.00 -1.97
N ASN A 116 9.05 -0.18 -0.98
CA ASN A 116 9.45 1.22 -1.13
C ASN A 116 10.64 1.53 -0.20
N ASP A 117 10.89 2.81 0.08
CA ASP A 117 11.96 3.25 0.98
C ASP A 117 11.69 2.97 2.48
N ARG A 118 10.55 2.37 2.85
CA ARG A 118 10.12 2.16 4.24
C ARG A 118 10.00 0.71 4.63
N ALA A 119 9.37 -0.09 3.81
CA ALA A 119 9.08 -1.50 4.10
C ALA A 119 8.99 -2.30 2.81
N ALA A 120 8.97 -3.64 2.94
CA ALA A 120 8.66 -4.53 1.84
C ALA A 120 7.56 -5.51 2.26
N TYR A 121 6.87 -6.04 1.27
CA TYR A 121 5.69 -6.88 1.45
C TYR A 121 5.68 -8.02 0.46
N ARG A 122 4.93 -9.08 0.79
CA ARG A 122 4.77 -10.26 -0.05
C ARG A 122 3.31 -10.73 -0.02
N ALA A 123 2.84 -11.23 -1.15
CA ALA A 123 1.61 -12.01 -1.25
C ALA A 123 1.89 -13.30 -2.02
N TYR A 124 1.27 -14.39 -1.57
CA TYR A 124 1.60 -15.74 -2.00
C TYR A 124 0.81 -16.15 -3.26
N GLY A 125 1.50 -16.85 -4.15
CA GLY A 125 1.00 -17.23 -5.45
C GLY A 125 0.59 -18.70 -5.60
N PRO A 126 0.17 -19.09 -6.80
CA PRO A 126 -0.39 -20.41 -7.08
C PRO A 126 0.61 -21.56 -6.87
N ALA A 127 1.91 -21.33 -7.09
CA ALA A 127 2.91 -22.39 -6.89
C ALA A 127 3.03 -22.76 -5.39
N LEU A 128 2.96 -21.78 -4.46
CA LEU A 128 2.90 -22.10 -3.03
C LEU A 128 1.65 -22.90 -2.69
N GLN A 129 0.49 -22.47 -3.18
CA GLN A 129 -0.76 -23.19 -2.96
C GLN A 129 -0.69 -24.65 -3.45
N ALA A 130 -0.03 -24.89 -4.58
CA ALA A 130 0.15 -26.23 -5.15
C ALA A 130 0.98 -27.17 -4.26
N THR A 131 1.85 -26.64 -3.37
CA THR A 131 2.59 -27.45 -2.39
C THR A 131 1.70 -27.97 -1.25
N GLY A 132 0.50 -27.41 -1.08
CA GLY A 132 -0.37 -27.65 0.06
C GLY A 132 -0.07 -26.76 1.27
N GLU A 133 0.91 -25.90 1.18
CA GLU A 133 1.18 -24.88 2.20
C GLU A 133 0.05 -23.84 2.23
N LYS A 134 -0.32 -23.41 3.44
CA LYS A 134 -1.39 -22.46 3.66
C LYS A 134 -0.81 -21.16 4.20
N ALA A 135 -0.78 -20.13 3.35
CA ALA A 135 -0.43 -18.76 3.70
C ALA A 135 -1.37 -17.83 2.94
N TYR A 136 -2.28 -17.15 3.66
CA TYR A 136 -3.40 -16.44 3.04
C TYR A 136 -3.28 -14.93 3.10
N GLY A 137 -2.56 -14.42 4.09
CA GLY A 137 -2.42 -13.00 4.34
C GLY A 137 -1.21 -12.37 3.67
N TYR A 138 -0.99 -11.12 3.99
CA TYR A 138 0.22 -10.42 3.56
C TYR A 138 1.38 -10.69 4.52
N ASP A 139 2.54 -10.83 3.95
CA ASP A 139 3.80 -10.90 4.67
C ASP A 139 4.48 -9.52 4.72
N VAL A 140 5.32 -9.34 5.74
CA VAL A 140 5.96 -8.07 6.06
C VAL A 140 7.46 -8.27 6.22
N PHE A 141 8.24 -7.54 5.43
CA PHE A 141 9.69 -7.50 5.53
C PHE A 141 10.11 -6.14 6.10
N THR A 142 10.94 -6.16 7.14
CA THR A 142 11.51 -4.93 7.68
C THR A 142 12.59 -4.39 6.77
N LYS A 143 12.73 -3.06 6.73
CA LYS A 143 13.81 -2.35 6.03
C LYS A 143 14.51 -1.38 6.96
N ARG A 144 15.79 -1.12 6.67
CA ARG A 144 16.64 -0.18 7.39
C ARG A 144 17.33 0.80 6.44
N VAL A 145 17.15 0.59 5.15
CA VAL A 145 17.74 1.39 4.07
C VAL A 145 16.65 1.79 3.06
N PRO A 146 16.75 2.97 2.42
CA PRO A 146 15.74 3.41 1.47
C PRO A 146 15.84 2.74 0.10
N GLU A 147 17.00 2.16 -0.24
CA GLU A 147 17.22 1.48 -1.52
C GLU A 147 16.42 0.18 -1.60
N PRO A 148 16.03 -0.28 -2.81
CA PRO A 148 15.45 -1.59 -3.03
C PRO A 148 16.37 -2.73 -2.54
N VAL A 149 15.80 -3.71 -1.84
CA VAL A 149 16.56 -4.82 -1.20
C VAL A 149 15.96 -6.21 -1.45
N VAL A 150 14.71 -6.30 -1.92
CA VAL A 150 14.01 -7.59 -2.04
C VAL A 150 14.69 -8.50 -3.06
N GLU A 151 15.13 -7.97 -4.19
CA GLU A 151 15.85 -8.74 -5.22
C GLU A 151 17.13 -9.36 -4.68
N ASP A 152 17.95 -8.56 -3.99
CA ASP A 152 19.21 -9.04 -3.39
C ASP A 152 18.98 -10.06 -2.28
N ARG A 153 17.90 -9.89 -1.48
CA ARG A 153 17.53 -10.84 -0.43
C ARG A 153 17.11 -12.19 -0.99
N TYR A 154 16.29 -12.21 -2.06
CA TYR A 154 15.87 -13.46 -2.70
C TYR A 154 17.05 -14.15 -3.39
N ASP A 155 17.87 -13.41 -4.11
CA ASP A 155 19.11 -13.96 -4.68
C ASP A 155 20.06 -14.48 -3.59
N GLY A 156 20.16 -13.78 -2.46
CA GLY A 156 20.90 -14.22 -1.28
C GLY A 156 20.46 -15.57 -0.77
N GLU A 157 19.18 -15.74 -0.52
CA GLU A 157 18.58 -16.97 0.00
C GLU A 157 18.70 -18.14 -0.99
N LEU A 158 18.36 -17.89 -2.27
CA LEU A 158 18.23 -18.94 -3.27
C LEU A 158 19.58 -19.38 -3.84
N ASN A 159 20.53 -18.46 -4.02
CA ASN A 159 21.74 -18.71 -4.81
C ASN A 159 23.05 -18.55 -4.03
N ARG A 160 23.05 -17.78 -2.92
CA ARG A 160 24.29 -17.44 -2.19
C ARG A 160 24.35 -17.97 -0.77
N ASN A 161 23.33 -18.69 -0.31
CA ASN A 161 23.19 -19.20 1.06
C ASN A 161 23.28 -18.07 2.12
N ILE A 162 22.70 -16.91 1.80
CA ILE A 162 22.60 -15.75 2.70
C ILE A 162 21.12 -15.60 3.09
N SER A 163 20.77 -15.97 4.33
CA SER A 163 19.38 -15.98 4.76
C SER A 163 18.83 -14.58 4.93
N TYR A 164 17.67 -14.28 4.32
CA TYR A 164 16.96 -13.04 4.53
C TYR A 164 16.19 -13.00 5.87
N HIS A 165 16.18 -14.10 6.62
CA HIS A 165 15.67 -14.12 8.00
C HIS A 165 16.65 -13.56 9.03
N VAL A 166 17.82 -13.12 8.59
CA VAL A 166 18.85 -12.49 9.40
C VAL A 166 19.11 -11.07 8.90
N ASP A 167 19.19 -10.10 9.80
CA ASP A 167 19.50 -8.72 9.45
C ASP A 167 20.98 -8.56 9.06
N HIS A 168 21.24 -8.38 7.79
CA HIS A 168 22.56 -8.11 7.22
C HIS A 168 22.85 -6.60 7.08
N GLY A 169 22.13 -5.75 7.84
CA GLY A 169 22.27 -4.30 7.81
C GLY A 169 21.22 -3.58 6.95
N ASN A 170 20.33 -4.33 6.31
CA ASN A 170 19.27 -3.78 5.47
C ASN A 170 17.83 -4.16 5.93
N GLY A 171 17.72 -4.87 7.06
CA GLY A 171 16.47 -5.44 7.60
C GLY A 171 16.33 -6.93 7.27
N MET A 172 15.14 -7.53 7.48
CA MET A 172 14.95 -8.98 7.39
C MET A 172 13.46 -9.36 7.29
N ASP A 173 13.21 -10.65 7.02
CA ASP A 173 11.92 -11.32 7.11
C ASP A 173 11.85 -12.15 8.40
N VAL A 174 11.03 -11.72 9.35
CA VAL A 174 10.80 -12.43 10.63
C VAL A 174 9.34 -12.36 11.08
N TYR A 175 8.44 -12.07 10.15
CA TYR A 175 7.00 -12.05 10.37
C TYR A 175 6.39 -13.41 9.99
N ALA A 176 5.46 -13.90 10.78
CA ALA A 176 4.80 -15.17 10.51
C ALA A 176 3.38 -14.96 10.01
N VAL A 177 3.07 -15.44 8.82
CA VAL A 177 1.74 -15.35 8.22
C VAL A 177 0.91 -16.60 8.47
N GLY A 178 1.33 -17.72 7.96
CA GLY A 178 0.60 -18.99 8.03
C GLY A 178 -0.83 -18.89 7.47
N PRO A 179 -1.73 -19.81 7.88
CA PRO A 179 -3.13 -19.81 7.44
C PRO A 179 -3.97 -18.77 8.19
N THR A 180 -3.58 -17.48 8.07
CA THR A 180 -4.20 -16.32 8.72
C THR A 180 -4.27 -15.14 7.75
N LEU A 181 -4.84 -14.01 8.18
CA LEU A 181 -4.82 -12.76 7.41
C LEU A 181 -3.46 -12.03 7.44
N GLY A 182 -2.48 -12.56 8.17
CA GLY A 182 -1.13 -12.01 8.22
C GLY A 182 -1.10 -10.54 8.62
N GLY A 183 -0.42 -9.74 7.84
CA GLY A 183 -0.14 -8.32 8.11
C GLY A 183 -1.21 -7.35 7.61
N GLY A 184 -2.49 -7.72 7.60
CA GLY A 184 -3.55 -6.78 7.25
C GLY A 184 -4.38 -7.15 6.02
N ALA A 185 -4.39 -8.42 5.61
CA ALA A 185 -5.25 -8.83 4.50
C ALA A 185 -6.74 -8.72 4.86
N ALA A 186 -7.55 -8.43 3.84
CA ALA A 186 -9.00 -8.41 3.99
C ALA A 186 -9.64 -9.71 3.50
N ALA A 187 -10.85 -9.98 3.99
CA ALA A 187 -11.67 -11.11 3.58
C ALA A 187 -13.15 -10.83 3.86
N LEU A 188 -14.04 -11.45 3.10
CA LEU A 188 -15.46 -11.50 3.46
C LEU A 188 -15.66 -12.25 4.77
N PHE A 189 -16.66 -11.83 5.53
CA PHE A 189 -16.88 -12.26 6.90
C PHE A 189 -18.33 -12.73 7.14
N PRO A 190 -18.88 -13.62 6.28
CA PRO A 190 -20.23 -14.09 6.45
C PRO A 190 -20.37 -14.85 7.78
N ASP A 191 -21.47 -14.59 8.49
CA ASP A 191 -21.81 -15.28 9.74
C ASP A 191 -20.66 -15.30 10.78
N SER A 192 -19.89 -14.22 10.83
CA SER A 192 -18.72 -14.06 11.72
C SER A 192 -17.59 -15.08 11.49
N THR A 193 -17.52 -15.63 10.29
CA THR A 193 -16.46 -16.56 9.86
C THR A 193 -15.66 -15.95 8.72
N ILE A 194 -14.33 -15.99 8.81
CA ILE A 194 -13.44 -15.45 7.77
C ILE A 194 -13.46 -16.40 6.56
N ALA A 195 -13.88 -15.89 5.41
CA ALA A 195 -13.74 -16.58 4.13
C ALA A 195 -12.35 -16.27 3.55
N TYR A 196 -11.35 -17.04 3.93
CA TYR A 196 -9.96 -16.80 3.52
C TYR A 196 -9.81 -16.87 2.00
N PRO A 197 -9.19 -15.86 1.37
CA PRO A 197 -9.03 -15.80 -0.10
C PRO A 197 -7.81 -16.58 -0.52
N TYR A 198 -7.32 -17.56 0.00
CA TYR A 198 -6.14 -18.36 -0.43
C TYR A 198 -5.01 -17.52 -1.09
N CYS A 199 -4.15 -18.17 -1.90
CA CYS A 199 -3.16 -17.47 -2.72
C CYS A 199 -3.84 -16.83 -3.95
N TRP A 200 -3.25 -15.80 -4.52
CA TRP A 200 -3.75 -15.22 -5.77
C TRP A 200 -3.65 -16.24 -6.94
N LYS A 201 -4.54 -16.09 -7.92
CA LYS A 201 -4.57 -16.90 -9.15
C LYS A 201 -3.88 -16.20 -10.32
N GLU A 202 -4.14 -14.91 -10.45
CA GLU A 202 -3.59 -14.06 -11.52
C GLU A 202 -3.01 -12.80 -10.91
N CYS A 203 -1.86 -12.38 -11.42
CA CYS A 203 -1.16 -11.18 -10.97
C CYS A 203 -0.68 -10.36 -12.16
N GLU A 204 -0.92 -9.05 -12.12
CA GLU A 204 -0.45 -8.08 -13.10
C GLU A 204 0.20 -6.90 -12.36
N VAL A 205 1.45 -6.58 -12.71
CA VAL A 205 2.11 -5.36 -12.24
C VAL A 205 1.70 -4.22 -13.16
N LEU A 206 0.98 -3.23 -12.62
CA LEU A 206 0.42 -2.10 -13.36
C LEU A 206 1.35 -0.88 -13.35
N ASP A 207 1.98 -0.61 -12.20
CA ASP A 207 3.02 0.41 -12.03
C ASP A 207 4.23 -0.21 -11.37
N ASN A 208 5.41 0.08 -11.88
CA ASN A 208 6.68 -0.32 -11.31
C ASN A 208 7.66 0.84 -11.47
N GLY A 209 7.37 1.91 -10.78
CA GLY A 209 7.96 3.20 -11.05
C GLY A 209 8.75 3.79 -9.90
N PRO A 210 9.29 5.02 -10.07
CA PRO A 210 10.09 5.63 -9.04
C PRO A 210 9.32 5.96 -7.77
N LEU A 211 8.02 6.31 -7.90
CA LEU A 211 7.22 6.84 -6.78
C LEU A 211 6.10 5.91 -6.33
N ARG A 212 5.55 5.10 -7.23
CA ARG A 212 4.45 4.17 -6.93
C ARG A 212 4.68 2.83 -7.58
N PHE A 213 4.50 1.79 -6.79
CA PHE A 213 4.26 0.42 -7.26
C PHE A 213 2.75 0.16 -7.21
N THR A 214 2.21 -0.53 -8.23
CA THR A 214 0.81 -0.98 -8.24
C THR A 214 0.73 -2.37 -8.83
N ALA A 215 0.01 -3.27 -8.17
CA ALA A 215 -0.28 -4.61 -8.67
C ALA A 215 -1.77 -4.92 -8.55
N LYS A 216 -2.29 -5.67 -9.53
CA LYS A 216 -3.64 -6.23 -9.54
C LYS A 216 -3.54 -7.73 -9.29
N LEU A 217 -4.26 -8.21 -8.28
CA LEU A 217 -4.37 -9.62 -7.93
C LEU A 217 -5.82 -10.07 -8.14
N VAL A 218 -6.00 -11.21 -8.79
CA VAL A 218 -7.32 -11.87 -8.93
C VAL A 218 -7.25 -13.21 -8.22
N TYR A 219 -8.23 -13.51 -7.41
CA TYR A 219 -8.27 -14.71 -6.58
C TYR A 219 -9.15 -15.81 -7.19
N ASN A 220 -9.02 -17.04 -6.69
CA ASN A 220 -9.89 -18.12 -7.07
C ASN A 220 -11.32 -17.86 -6.56
N PRO A 221 -12.36 -18.36 -7.27
CA PRO A 221 -13.73 -18.20 -6.83
C PRO A 221 -13.99 -18.78 -5.44
N LEU A 222 -14.74 -18.04 -4.64
CA LEU A 222 -15.22 -18.45 -3.32
C LEU A 222 -16.71 -18.81 -3.38
N VAL A 223 -17.16 -19.61 -2.42
CA VAL A 223 -18.58 -19.85 -2.15
C VAL A 223 -19.00 -19.00 -0.95
N ILE A 224 -19.85 -18.00 -1.18
CA ILE A 224 -20.32 -17.07 -0.14
C ILE A 224 -21.85 -17.11 -0.08
N LYS A 225 -22.41 -17.56 1.03
CA LYS A 225 -23.89 -17.62 1.26
C LYS A 225 -24.66 -18.27 0.09
N GLY A 226 -24.05 -19.28 -0.57
CA GLY A 226 -24.66 -19.98 -1.70
C GLY A 226 -24.30 -19.40 -3.08
N ASP A 227 -23.71 -18.24 -3.17
CA ASP A 227 -23.11 -17.74 -4.41
C ASP A 227 -21.78 -18.47 -4.66
N SER A 228 -21.68 -19.22 -5.78
CA SER A 228 -20.60 -20.18 -5.99
C SER A 228 -19.40 -19.65 -6.79
N ASN A 229 -19.47 -18.42 -7.30
CA ASN A 229 -18.45 -17.85 -8.19
C ASN A 229 -18.03 -16.44 -7.73
N VAL A 230 -17.99 -16.20 -6.44
CA VAL A 230 -17.58 -14.90 -5.91
C VAL A 230 -16.07 -14.71 -6.12
N VAL A 231 -15.69 -13.86 -7.06
CA VAL A 231 -14.28 -13.59 -7.40
C VAL A 231 -13.85 -12.27 -6.80
N GLU A 232 -12.80 -12.33 -6.03
CA GLU A 232 -12.14 -11.16 -5.46
C GLU A 232 -11.06 -10.62 -6.39
N THR A 233 -11.06 -9.31 -6.61
CA THR A 233 -9.98 -8.57 -7.25
C THR A 233 -9.43 -7.52 -6.29
N ARG A 234 -8.10 -7.45 -6.15
CA ARG A 234 -7.40 -6.43 -5.37
C ARG A 234 -6.49 -5.61 -6.27
N VAL A 235 -6.52 -4.29 -6.09
CA VAL A 235 -5.50 -3.39 -6.62
C VAL A 235 -4.75 -2.82 -5.43
N ILE A 236 -3.48 -3.16 -5.32
CA ILE A 236 -2.60 -2.76 -4.21
C ILE A 236 -1.60 -1.75 -4.73
N SER A 237 -1.51 -0.58 -4.09
CA SER A 237 -0.53 0.46 -4.43
C SER A 237 0.31 0.81 -3.22
N LEU A 238 1.62 1.01 -3.43
CA LEU A 238 2.55 1.46 -2.41
C LEU A 238 3.34 2.67 -2.91
N ASP A 239 3.16 3.79 -2.25
CA ASP A 239 3.84 5.05 -2.57
C ASP A 239 5.18 5.17 -1.82
N LYS A 240 6.17 5.80 -2.47
CA LYS A 240 7.40 6.21 -1.81
C LYS A 240 7.08 7.08 -0.59
N GLY A 241 7.74 6.79 0.54
CA GLY A 241 7.55 7.51 1.81
C GLY A 241 6.42 6.99 2.68
N SER A 242 5.48 6.21 2.14
CA SER A 242 4.36 5.64 2.91
C SER A 242 4.78 4.37 3.67
N GLN A 243 4.29 4.22 4.89
CA GLN A 243 4.33 2.94 5.62
C GLN A 243 3.16 2.03 5.21
N LEU A 244 2.12 2.58 4.59
CA LEU A 244 0.89 1.86 4.31
C LEU A 244 0.66 1.71 2.81
N ASN A 245 0.30 0.49 2.41
CA ASN A 245 -0.29 0.20 1.10
C ASN A 245 -1.73 0.67 1.07
N LYS A 246 -2.18 1.20 -0.07
CA LYS A 246 -3.61 1.36 -0.38
C LYS A 246 -4.08 0.09 -1.06
N THR A 247 -5.19 -0.48 -0.62
CA THR A 247 -5.82 -1.61 -1.30
C THR A 247 -7.27 -1.27 -1.64
N VAL A 248 -7.62 -1.51 -2.90
CA VAL A 248 -8.98 -1.40 -3.42
C VAL A 248 -9.46 -2.82 -3.76
N ILE A 249 -10.55 -3.25 -3.15
CA ILE A 249 -11.11 -4.59 -3.34
C ILE A 249 -12.47 -4.48 -4.01
N SER A 250 -12.72 -5.36 -4.97
CA SER A 250 -14.03 -5.58 -5.56
C SER A 250 -14.35 -7.07 -5.66
N TYR A 251 -15.63 -7.40 -5.60
CA TYR A 251 -16.13 -8.77 -5.77
C TYR A 251 -17.12 -8.83 -6.93
N THR A 252 -16.95 -9.84 -7.79
CA THR A 252 -17.97 -10.19 -8.79
C THR A 252 -18.87 -11.30 -8.26
N ASP A 253 -20.08 -11.39 -8.78
CA ASP A 253 -21.08 -12.42 -8.45
C ASP A 253 -21.51 -12.52 -6.97
N LEU A 254 -21.13 -11.56 -6.15
CA LEU A 254 -21.69 -11.37 -4.80
C LEU A 254 -23.02 -10.61 -4.92
N LYS A 255 -24.11 -11.14 -4.35
CA LYS A 255 -25.47 -10.61 -4.56
C LYS A 255 -26.00 -9.81 -3.37
N GLU A 256 -25.49 -10.07 -2.18
CA GLU A 256 -26.00 -9.47 -0.96
C GLU A 256 -24.90 -8.70 -0.23
N VAL A 257 -25.30 -7.66 0.50
CA VAL A 257 -24.41 -6.97 1.45
C VAL A 257 -23.82 -8.01 2.40
N THR A 258 -22.51 -8.04 2.46
CA THR A 258 -21.78 -9.04 3.24
C THR A 258 -20.72 -8.34 4.10
N PRO A 259 -20.61 -8.66 5.40
CA PRO A 259 -19.53 -8.13 6.21
C PRO A 259 -18.16 -8.45 5.59
N ILE A 260 -17.25 -7.48 5.67
CA ILE A 260 -15.84 -7.61 5.27
C ILE A 260 -14.96 -7.21 6.43
N VAL A 261 -13.86 -7.90 6.60
CA VAL A 261 -12.86 -7.59 7.63
C VAL A 261 -11.51 -7.31 6.97
N ALA A 262 -10.71 -6.43 7.57
CA ALA A 262 -9.26 -6.50 7.43
C ALA A 262 -8.69 -6.89 8.79
N GLY A 263 -7.71 -7.80 8.80
CA GLY A 263 -7.24 -8.42 10.02
C GLY A 263 -5.73 -8.56 10.11
N ILE A 264 -5.23 -8.44 11.34
CA ILE A 264 -3.82 -8.65 11.67
C ILE A 264 -3.74 -9.85 12.61
N VAL A 265 -2.85 -10.80 12.31
CA VAL A 265 -2.67 -12.00 13.13
C VAL A 265 -2.13 -11.66 14.51
N ILE A 266 -2.62 -12.33 15.55
CA ILE A 266 -2.14 -12.23 16.92
C ILE A 266 -1.29 -13.45 17.22
N HIS A 267 -0.02 -13.27 17.58
CA HIS A 267 0.91 -14.31 17.93
C HIS A 267 1.03 -14.51 19.45
N LYS A 268 1.43 -15.73 19.86
CA LYS A 268 1.57 -16.11 21.26
C LYS A 268 2.69 -15.33 21.99
N GLU A 269 3.64 -14.78 21.24
CA GLU A 269 4.76 -13.99 21.76
C GLU A 269 4.33 -12.64 22.32
N ASN A 270 3.19 -12.10 21.86
CA ASN A 270 2.58 -10.88 22.40
C ASN A 270 1.05 -10.94 22.34
N PRO A 271 0.38 -11.72 23.20
CA PRO A 271 -1.04 -12.03 23.08
C PRO A 271 -1.99 -10.85 23.28
N THR A 272 -1.50 -9.74 23.82
CA THR A 272 -2.27 -8.52 24.11
C THR A 272 -1.69 -7.27 23.45
N GLY A 273 -0.74 -7.42 22.53
CA GLY A 273 -0.04 -6.32 21.87
C GLY A 273 -0.85 -5.55 20.82
N TYR A 274 -2.17 -5.65 20.85
CA TYR A 274 -3.07 -5.00 19.92
C TYR A 274 -3.77 -3.78 20.51
N SER A 275 -4.07 -2.83 19.65
CA SER A 275 -4.94 -1.70 19.94
C SER A 275 -5.84 -1.42 18.73
N PHE A 276 -6.97 -0.76 18.97
CA PHE A 276 -7.89 -0.35 17.92
C PHE A 276 -8.81 0.77 18.39
N ASP A 277 -9.28 1.56 17.45
CA ASP A 277 -10.33 2.56 17.65
C ASP A 277 -11.24 2.60 16.41
N SER A 278 -12.49 2.15 16.56
CA SER A 278 -13.47 2.11 15.48
C SER A 278 -13.83 3.52 14.98
N ASN A 279 -13.81 4.53 15.85
CA ASN A 279 -14.15 5.91 15.49
C ASN A 279 -12.98 6.59 14.77
N ALA A 280 -11.77 6.42 15.29
CA ALA A 280 -10.55 6.88 14.64
C ALA A 280 -10.29 6.10 13.34
N GLY A 281 -10.76 4.86 13.25
CA GLY A 281 -10.69 4.02 12.05
C GLY A 281 -9.33 3.36 11.86
N TYR A 282 -8.81 2.73 12.91
CA TYR A 282 -7.61 1.92 12.80
C TYR A 282 -7.65 0.66 13.67
N ILE A 283 -6.84 -0.31 13.29
CA ILE A 283 -6.40 -1.45 14.10
C ILE A 283 -4.88 -1.53 14.05
N ALA A 284 -4.24 -1.98 15.12
CA ALA A 284 -2.80 -2.10 15.25
C ALA A 284 -2.40 -3.32 16.07
N TYR A 285 -1.20 -3.85 15.80
CA TYR A 285 -0.59 -4.91 16.56
C TYR A 285 0.93 -4.74 16.62
N ALA A 286 1.50 -4.93 17.80
CA ALA A 286 2.94 -4.93 18.03
C ALA A 286 3.44 -6.37 18.07
N ASP A 287 3.98 -6.86 16.96
CA ASP A 287 4.50 -8.21 16.82
C ASP A 287 5.91 -8.31 17.40
N SER A 288 6.10 -9.18 18.40
CA SER A 288 7.40 -9.42 19.04
C SER A 288 8.31 -10.36 18.23
N THR A 289 7.89 -10.76 17.02
CA THR A 289 8.50 -11.76 16.15
C THR A 289 8.51 -13.18 16.72
N GLN A 290 8.73 -14.19 15.89
CA GLN A 290 8.66 -15.61 16.30
C GLN A 290 9.67 -16.03 17.37
N ASN A 291 10.79 -15.32 17.46
CA ASN A 291 11.82 -15.60 18.45
C ASN A 291 12.33 -14.28 19.06
N PRO A 292 11.65 -13.76 20.09
CA PRO A 292 12.04 -12.51 20.73
C PRO A 292 13.47 -12.50 21.29
N ARG A 293 14.04 -13.69 21.58
CA ARG A 293 15.43 -13.82 22.08
C ARG A 293 16.48 -13.44 21.04
N ASN A 294 16.14 -13.48 19.75
CA ASN A 294 17.05 -13.04 18.69
C ASN A 294 17.19 -11.50 18.63
N ASN A 295 16.48 -10.78 19.49
CA ASN A 295 16.49 -9.32 19.49
C ASN A 295 16.18 -8.71 18.11
N ASN A 296 15.19 -9.27 17.41
CA ASN A 296 14.76 -8.82 16.08
C ASN A 296 13.98 -7.50 16.12
N GLY A 297 13.72 -6.98 17.32
CA GLY A 297 12.87 -5.83 17.54
C GLY A 297 11.37 -6.19 17.48
N VAL A 298 10.54 -5.17 17.38
CA VAL A 298 9.09 -5.28 17.27
C VAL A 298 8.68 -4.81 15.86
N ILE A 299 7.87 -5.60 15.19
CA ILE A 299 7.22 -5.21 13.95
C ILE A 299 5.84 -4.63 14.32
N TYR A 300 5.66 -3.36 14.06
CA TYR A 300 4.36 -2.72 14.21
C TYR A 300 3.56 -2.92 12.94
N VAL A 301 2.40 -3.54 13.04
CA VAL A 301 1.48 -3.76 11.92
C VAL A 301 0.21 -2.95 12.15
N GLY A 302 -0.37 -2.40 11.10
CA GLY A 302 -1.59 -1.60 11.23
C GLY A 302 -2.44 -1.59 9.99
N ALA A 303 -3.72 -1.32 10.18
CA ALA A 303 -4.62 -0.98 9.09
C ALA A 303 -5.48 0.23 9.44
N VAL A 304 -5.79 1.03 8.41
CA VAL A 304 -6.56 2.28 8.50
C VAL A 304 -7.73 2.23 7.53
N PHE A 305 -8.86 2.72 7.98
CA PHE A 305 -10.12 2.69 7.26
C PHE A 305 -10.64 4.12 7.01
N PRO A 306 -10.78 4.53 5.75
CA PRO A 306 -11.34 5.85 5.41
C PRO A 306 -12.79 6.00 5.86
N ALA A 307 -13.59 4.94 5.72
CA ALA A 307 -14.95 4.88 6.23
C ALA A 307 -14.97 4.44 7.70
N SER A 308 -16.08 4.74 8.38
CA SER A 308 -16.30 4.26 9.74
C SER A 308 -16.41 2.73 9.78
N LEU A 309 -15.81 2.12 10.79
CA LEU A 309 -15.95 0.70 11.06
C LEU A 309 -17.28 0.43 11.79
N ASN A 310 -17.95 -0.68 11.46
CA ASN A 310 -19.07 -1.19 12.24
C ASN A 310 -18.60 -1.64 13.63
N ALA A 311 -17.39 -2.25 13.67
CA ALA A 311 -16.73 -2.66 14.90
C ALA A 311 -15.23 -2.85 14.69
N ALA A 312 -14.47 -2.81 15.79
CA ALA A 312 -13.11 -3.33 15.85
C ALA A 312 -12.98 -4.22 17.09
N LYS A 313 -12.33 -5.36 16.96
CA LYS A 313 -12.17 -6.33 18.07
C LYS A 313 -11.00 -7.27 17.87
N ALA A 314 -10.51 -7.86 18.96
CA ALA A 314 -9.73 -9.08 18.90
C ALA A 314 -10.69 -10.28 18.87
N GLN A 315 -10.50 -11.18 17.90
CA GLN A 315 -11.22 -12.45 17.79
C GLN A 315 -10.22 -13.58 17.91
N LEU A 316 -10.27 -14.31 19.03
CA LEU A 316 -9.35 -15.41 19.30
C LEU A 316 -9.90 -16.72 18.72
N PHE A 317 -9.01 -17.55 18.20
CA PHE A 317 -9.32 -18.91 17.83
C PHE A 317 -9.57 -19.78 19.06
N PRO A 318 -10.55 -20.72 19.00
CA PRO A 318 -10.64 -21.80 19.96
C PRO A 318 -9.29 -22.52 20.07
N GLU A 319 -8.90 -22.95 21.26
CA GLU A 319 -7.59 -23.56 21.48
C GLU A 319 -7.35 -24.78 20.56
N ALA A 320 -8.39 -25.56 20.34
CA ALA A 320 -8.34 -26.75 19.47
C ALA A 320 -8.03 -26.42 18.00
N GLU A 321 -8.37 -25.20 17.54
CA GLU A 321 -8.19 -24.75 16.15
C GLU A 321 -6.85 -24.05 15.90
N ARG A 322 -6.16 -23.60 16.95
CA ARG A 322 -4.91 -22.83 16.82
C ARG A 322 -3.83 -23.54 16.01
N LYS A 323 -3.76 -24.87 16.12
CA LYS A 323 -2.81 -25.66 15.33
C LYS A 323 -3.06 -25.55 13.83
N GLU A 324 -4.33 -25.47 13.42
CA GLU A 324 -4.72 -25.29 12.01
C GLU A 324 -4.35 -23.90 11.48
N HIS A 325 -4.19 -22.94 12.38
CA HIS A 325 -3.76 -21.58 12.11
C HIS A 325 -2.27 -21.34 12.40
N GLY A 326 -1.42 -22.36 12.32
CA GLY A 326 0.03 -22.24 12.54
C GLY A 326 0.43 -21.86 13.98
N GLY A 327 -0.47 -22.05 14.94
CA GLY A 327 -0.26 -21.68 16.35
C GLY A 327 -0.62 -20.23 16.68
N ALA A 328 -1.16 -19.46 15.73
CA ALA A 328 -1.69 -18.13 15.97
C ALA A 328 -2.84 -18.15 16.99
N LEU A 329 -2.96 -17.08 17.76
CA LEU A 329 -4.02 -16.96 18.78
C LEU A 329 -5.34 -16.44 18.21
N GLY A 330 -5.33 -15.71 17.12
CA GLY A 330 -6.49 -15.08 16.52
C GLY A 330 -6.12 -13.91 15.63
N HIS A 331 -7.05 -12.98 15.48
CA HIS A 331 -6.84 -11.73 14.74
C HIS A 331 -7.35 -10.52 15.52
N VAL A 332 -6.73 -9.38 15.33
CA VAL A 332 -7.38 -8.10 15.53
C VAL A 332 -8.04 -7.70 14.22
N LEU A 333 -9.35 -7.39 14.27
CA LEU A 333 -10.20 -7.18 13.10
C LEU A 333 -10.80 -5.78 13.09
N GLY A 334 -10.76 -5.10 11.94
CA GLY A 334 -11.63 -3.99 11.60
C GLY A 334 -12.77 -4.52 10.71
N ILE A 335 -14.01 -4.28 11.10
CA ILE A 335 -15.21 -4.85 10.48
C ILE A 335 -16.02 -3.75 9.82
N SER A 336 -16.36 -3.94 8.55
CA SER A 336 -17.23 -3.09 7.74
C SER A 336 -18.25 -3.94 6.98
N ASP A 337 -19.11 -3.29 6.19
CA ASP A 337 -19.96 -3.97 5.22
C ASP A 337 -19.43 -3.70 3.81
N TYR A 338 -19.50 -4.71 2.97
CA TYR A 338 -19.26 -4.62 1.54
C TYR A 338 -20.58 -4.67 0.78
N GLU A 339 -20.84 -3.63 -0.01
CA GLU A 339 -21.99 -3.58 -0.92
C GLU A 339 -21.61 -4.12 -2.30
N PRO A 340 -22.37 -5.10 -2.85
CA PRO A 340 -22.10 -5.61 -4.20
C PRO A 340 -22.02 -4.51 -5.27
N GLY A 341 -21.04 -4.61 -6.15
CA GLY A 341 -20.82 -3.64 -7.23
C GLY A 341 -20.11 -2.34 -6.81
N THR A 342 -19.66 -2.25 -5.55
CA THR A 342 -18.85 -1.13 -5.06
C THR A 342 -17.39 -1.53 -4.87
N GLU A 343 -16.57 -0.58 -4.48
CA GLU A 343 -15.17 -0.80 -4.09
C GLU A 343 -15.00 -0.63 -2.59
N TYR A 344 -14.25 -1.54 -1.97
CA TYR A 344 -13.83 -1.42 -0.57
C TYR A 344 -12.38 -0.94 -0.53
N VAL A 345 -12.16 0.22 0.07
CA VAL A 345 -10.83 0.83 0.17
C VAL A 345 -10.37 0.82 1.62
N TYR A 346 -9.16 0.34 1.84
CA TYR A 346 -8.47 0.42 3.14
C TYR A 346 -6.96 0.53 2.93
N TYR A 347 -6.25 0.84 4.01
CA TYR A 347 -4.80 0.97 4.02
C TYR A 347 -4.22 0.02 5.06
N TRP A 348 -3.06 -0.56 4.79
CA TRP A 348 -2.40 -1.50 5.69
C TRP A 348 -0.89 -1.48 5.48
N GLY A 349 -0.13 -1.81 6.51
CA GLY A 349 1.31 -1.87 6.40
C GLY A 349 2.00 -1.97 7.75
N SER A 350 3.28 -1.60 7.78
CA SER A 350 4.12 -1.87 8.93
C SER A 350 5.17 -0.80 9.19
N GLY A 351 5.64 -0.78 10.44
CA GLY A 351 6.83 -0.09 10.90
C GLY A 351 7.72 -1.04 11.70
N TRP A 352 8.92 -0.63 12.04
CA TRP A 352 9.86 -1.45 12.79
C TRP A 352 10.53 -0.67 13.91
N SER A 353 10.63 -1.29 15.11
CA SER A 353 11.20 -0.64 16.28
C SER A 353 12.69 -0.31 16.17
N LYS A 354 13.40 -0.94 15.21
CA LYS A 354 14.81 -0.64 14.94
C LYS A 354 15.01 0.41 13.86
N TYR A 355 13.92 0.84 13.19
CA TYR A 355 14.00 1.84 12.13
C TYR A 355 12.67 2.58 11.96
N GLY A 356 12.62 3.82 12.41
CA GLY A 356 11.50 4.74 12.19
C GLY A 356 10.49 4.84 13.32
N PHE A 357 10.31 3.81 14.16
CA PHE A 357 9.33 3.83 15.26
C PHE A 357 9.92 3.22 16.52
N ALA A 358 10.26 4.03 17.52
CA ALA A 358 10.86 3.55 18.75
C ALA A 358 9.86 2.88 19.71
N ALA A 359 8.56 3.20 19.59
CA ALA A 359 7.50 2.70 20.46
C ALA A 359 6.19 2.47 19.70
N ASP A 360 5.32 1.62 20.27
CA ASP A 360 3.96 1.37 19.78
C ASP A 360 3.08 2.62 19.75
N THR A 361 3.29 3.53 20.69
CA THR A 361 2.59 4.81 20.75
C THR A 361 2.91 5.72 19.55
N GLU A 362 4.13 5.67 19.02
CA GLU A 362 4.50 6.40 17.82
C GLU A 362 3.81 5.79 16.57
N TRP A 363 3.74 4.46 16.52
CA TRP A 363 3.03 3.77 15.46
C TRP A 363 1.53 4.06 15.48
N THR A 364 0.89 3.96 16.66
CA THR A 364 -0.52 4.28 16.83
C THR A 364 -0.81 5.72 16.41
N LYS A 365 0.06 6.66 16.82
CA LYS A 365 -0.07 8.07 16.42
C LYS A 365 0.07 8.27 14.91
N TYR A 366 0.96 7.53 14.25
CA TYR A 366 1.07 7.52 12.80
C TYR A 366 -0.24 7.06 12.14
N LEU A 367 -0.85 5.96 12.62
CA LEU A 367 -2.12 5.45 12.10
C LEU A 367 -3.27 6.44 12.30
N GLU A 368 -3.37 7.07 13.48
CA GLU A 368 -4.38 8.10 13.77
C GLU A 368 -4.26 9.30 12.82
N ASN A 369 -3.05 9.80 12.64
CA ASN A 369 -2.79 10.92 11.72
C ASN A 369 -3.11 10.51 10.27
N PHE A 370 -2.72 9.31 9.85
CA PHE A 370 -3.01 8.79 8.53
C PHE A 370 -4.52 8.64 8.30
N ALA A 371 -5.26 8.15 9.30
CA ALA A 371 -6.73 8.07 9.24
C ALA A 371 -7.37 9.45 9.07
N GLN A 372 -6.87 10.48 9.76
CA GLN A 372 -7.33 11.86 9.56
C GLN A 372 -7.01 12.36 8.14
N GLN A 373 -5.84 12.06 7.61
CA GLN A 373 -5.42 12.48 6.26
C GLN A 373 -6.29 11.86 5.17
N VAL A 374 -6.56 10.54 5.22
CA VAL A 374 -7.38 9.87 4.20
C VAL A 374 -8.86 10.25 4.28
N ARG A 375 -9.35 10.64 5.45
CA ARG A 375 -10.73 11.16 5.65
C ARG A 375 -10.86 12.63 5.25
N ASN A 376 -9.78 13.37 5.21
CA ASN A 376 -9.71 14.77 4.82
C ASN A 376 -8.60 14.95 3.79
N PRO A 377 -8.81 14.46 2.56
CA PRO A 377 -7.79 14.48 1.52
C PRO A 377 -7.33 15.91 1.20
N LEU A 378 -6.14 16.02 0.65
CA LEU A 378 -5.66 17.27 0.05
C LEU A 378 -6.63 17.71 -1.05
N THR A 379 -6.93 19.00 -1.11
CA THR A 379 -7.73 19.57 -2.21
C THR A 379 -6.79 20.03 -3.31
N VAL A 380 -6.89 19.42 -4.49
CA VAL A 380 -6.07 19.72 -5.66
C VAL A 380 -6.88 20.53 -6.66
N THR A 381 -6.32 21.66 -7.10
CA THR A 381 -6.92 22.53 -8.13
C THR A 381 -5.93 22.76 -9.25
N VAL A 382 -6.36 22.54 -10.49
CA VAL A 382 -5.54 22.65 -11.70
C VAL A 382 -6.03 23.85 -12.54
N LYS A 383 -5.17 24.83 -12.80
CA LYS A 383 -5.50 26.06 -13.55
C LYS A 383 -4.60 26.24 -14.77
#